data_0e604beacd203056a21a26e09245a291
#
_entry.id   0e604beacd203056a21a26e09245a291
#
_cell.length_a   1.000
_cell.length_b   1.000
_cell.length_c   1.000
_cell.angle_alpha   90.00
_cell.angle_beta   90.00
_cell.angle_gamma   90.00
#
_symmetry.space_group_name_H-M   'P 1'
#
loop_
_entity.id
_entity.type
_entity.pdbx_description
1 polymer ?
#
loop_
_entity_poly.entity_id
_entity_poly.type
_entity_poly.pdbx_seq_one_letter_code
_entity_poly.pdbx_strand_id
1 'polypeptide(L)'
;MSVCDSAPLIYLSRIGQIELLRKLFGSVTIPTSVYRETVEEAKNLKKPGASAVENAVRDGWIEVVQLSASEIELVKRLAESEPIQIEDAEVLFLAKKRSTKLITNDKWLVKIAESLNIETVWTTTLVLLAVKKKILNKNRGRETLRKLILEGLHVRSDIYDGILSALEEL
;
A
#
# COMPACT_ATOMS: atom_id res chain seq x y z
N MET A 1 -4.41 6.25 -10.36
CA MET A 1 -3.72 6.89 -9.21
C MET A 1 -4.28 6.36 -7.90
N SER A 2 -3.46 6.15 -6.90
CA SER A 2 -3.83 5.73 -5.53
C SER A 2 -2.81 6.26 -4.53
N VAL A 3 -3.18 6.37 -3.25
CA VAL A 3 -2.23 6.59 -2.15
C VAL A 3 -1.87 5.23 -1.57
N CYS A 4 -0.62 5.04 -1.20
CA CYS A 4 -0.11 3.79 -0.64
C CYS A 4 0.55 4.02 0.72
N ASP A 5 0.15 3.21 1.69
CA ASP A 5 0.79 3.09 2.99
C ASP A 5 2.14 2.32 2.87
N SER A 6 2.98 2.39 3.89
CA SER A 6 4.32 1.80 3.89
C SER A 6 4.30 0.27 3.78
N ALA A 7 3.43 -0.41 4.52
CA ALA A 7 3.41 -1.88 4.57
C ALA A 7 3.21 -2.55 3.20
N PRO A 8 2.23 -2.17 2.36
CA PRO A 8 2.10 -2.73 1.01
C PRO A 8 3.33 -2.52 0.14
N LEU A 9 3.97 -1.33 0.21
CA LEU A 9 5.20 -1.03 -0.51
C LEU A 9 6.35 -1.95 -0.07
N ILE A 10 6.52 -2.12 1.24
CA ILE A 10 7.55 -2.97 1.82
C ILE A 10 7.38 -4.42 1.36
N TYR A 11 6.18 -5.00 1.50
CA TYR A 11 5.94 -6.38 1.11
C TYR A 11 6.14 -6.61 -0.39
N LEU A 12 5.54 -5.76 -1.24
CA LEU A 12 5.62 -5.91 -2.69
C LEU A 12 7.06 -5.70 -3.21
N SER A 13 7.81 -4.76 -2.63
CA SER A 13 9.21 -4.53 -3.02
C SER A 13 10.11 -5.70 -2.63
N ARG A 14 9.92 -6.28 -1.44
CA ARG A 14 10.72 -7.43 -0.98
C ARG A 14 10.54 -8.68 -1.82
N ILE A 15 9.34 -8.91 -2.33
CA ILE A 15 9.07 -10.04 -3.23
C ILE A 15 9.31 -9.72 -4.71
N GLY A 16 9.82 -8.53 -5.05
CA GLY A 16 10.08 -8.11 -6.43
C GLY A 16 8.82 -7.88 -7.27
N GLN A 17 7.70 -7.51 -6.63
CA GLN A 17 6.40 -7.31 -7.30
C GLN A 17 5.85 -5.89 -7.18
N ILE A 18 6.69 -4.89 -6.88
CA ILE A 18 6.25 -3.49 -6.72
C ILE A 18 5.59 -2.94 -8.00
N GLU A 19 6.01 -3.41 -9.17
CA GLU A 19 5.43 -3.03 -10.47
C GLU A 19 3.94 -3.39 -10.62
N LEU A 20 3.40 -4.26 -9.78
CA LEU A 20 1.95 -4.52 -9.75
C LEU A 20 1.16 -3.23 -9.44
N LEU A 21 1.69 -2.38 -8.57
CA LEU A 21 1.08 -1.09 -8.25
C LEU A 21 0.97 -0.20 -9.49
N ARG A 22 2.06 -0.08 -10.25
CA ARG A 22 2.09 0.68 -11.50
C ARG A 22 1.11 0.12 -12.53
N LYS A 23 1.12 -1.19 -12.73
CA LYS A 23 0.26 -1.87 -13.71
C LYS A 23 -1.23 -1.78 -13.35
N LEU A 24 -1.58 -1.74 -12.05
CA LEU A 24 -2.96 -1.66 -11.58
C LEU A 24 -3.49 -0.22 -11.53
N PHE A 25 -2.68 0.74 -11.13
CA PHE A 25 -3.11 2.10 -10.82
C PHE A 25 -2.46 3.19 -11.69
N GLY A 26 -1.46 2.86 -12.49
CA GLY A 26 -0.68 3.80 -13.31
C GLY A 26 0.36 4.55 -12.47
N SER A 27 -0.07 5.27 -11.45
CA SER A 27 0.80 5.99 -10.52
C SER A 27 0.34 5.81 -9.07
N VAL A 28 1.28 5.98 -8.16
CA VAL A 28 1.05 5.91 -6.72
C VAL A 28 1.60 7.17 -6.07
N THR A 29 0.89 7.69 -5.08
CA THR A 29 1.33 8.82 -4.27
C THR A 29 1.62 8.36 -2.86
N ILE A 30 2.70 8.85 -2.28
CA ILE A 30 3.07 8.59 -0.88
C ILE A 30 3.46 9.91 -0.20
N PRO A 31 3.19 10.09 1.10
CA PRO A 31 3.75 11.21 1.85
C PRO A 31 5.25 11.01 2.12
N THR A 32 5.95 12.07 2.48
CA THR A 32 7.37 12.04 2.82
C THR A 32 7.69 11.06 3.95
N SER A 33 6.78 10.89 4.92
CA SER A 33 6.94 9.92 6.01
C SER A 33 7.05 8.49 5.52
N VAL A 34 6.19 8.08 4.59
CA VAL A 34 6.23 6.75 3.95
C VAL A 34 7.52 6.56 3.14
N TYR A 35 7.98 7.59 2.41
CA TYR A 35 9.24 7.51 1.70
C TYR A 35 10.42 7.33 2.66
N ARG A 36 10.46 8.09 3.75
CA ARG A 36 11.48 7.97 4.80
C ARG A 36 11.54 6.56 5.36
N GLU A 37 10.41 5.98 5.75
CA GLU A 37 10.33 4.63 6.29
C GLU A 37 10.76 3.56 5.27
N THR A 38 10.24 3.63 4.04
CA THR A 38 10.42 2.57 3.02
C THR A 38 11.76 2.65 2.28
N VAL A 39 12.42 3.81 2.27
CA VAL A 39 13.70 4.03 1.58
C VAL A 39 14.81 4.39 2.54
N GLU A 40 14.71 5.54 3.24
CA GLU A 40 15.83 6.08 4.03
C GLU A 40 16.17 5.19 5.23
N GLU A 41 15.17 4.92 6.08
CA GLU A 41 15.35 4.06 7.26
C GLU A 41 15.64 2.60 6.87
N ALA A 42 14.96 2.11 5.83
CA ALA A 42 15.18 0.76 5.33
C ALA A 42 16.61 0.58 4.80
N LYS A 43 17.20 1.57 4.12
CA LYS A 43 18.61 1.55 3.68
C LYS A 43 19.56 1.59 4.88
N ASN A 44 19.32 2.47 5.85
CA ASN A 44 20.14 2.58 7.05
C ASN A 44 20.17 1.27 7.84
N LEU A 45 19.04 0.57 7.88
CA LEU A 45 18.89 -0.74 8.53
C LEU A 45 19.23 -1.93 7.61
N LYS A 46 19.73 -1.67 6.39
CA LYS A 46 20.06 -2.69 5.37
C LYS A 46 18.92 -3.66 5.08
N LYS A 47 17.68 -3.17 5.14
CA LYS A 47 16.47 -3.97 4.82
C LYS A 47 16.31 -4.10 3.30
N PRO A 48 15.86 -5.28 2.80
CA PRO A 48 15.64 -5.47 1.36
C PRO A 48 14.43 -4.66 0.87
N GLY A 49 14.43 -4.33 -0.42
CA GLY A 49 13.30 -3.68 -1.10
C GLY A 49 13.41 -2.16 -1.23
N ALA A 50 14.21 -1.48 -0.39
CA ALA A 50 14.35 -0.02 -0.41
C ALA A 50 14.73 0.54 -1.80
N SER A 51 15.68 -0.11 -2.48
CA SER A 51 16.11 0.31 -3.81
C SER A 51 15.01 0.21 -4.88
N ALA A 52 14.08 -0.73 -4.75
CA ALA A 52 12.96 -0.87 -5.67
C ALA A 52 11.98 0.31 -5.54
N VAL A 53 11.70 0.74 -4.31
CA VAL A 53 10.87 1.93 -4.05
C VAL A 53 11.56 3.20 -4.56
N GLU A 54 12.85 3.38 -4.24
CA GLU A 54 13.64 4.52 -4.70
C GLU A 54 13.70 4.62 -6.22
N ASN A 55 13.91 3.50 -6.92
CA ASN A 55 13.88 3.45 -8.38
C ASN A 55 12.50 3.85 -8.93
N ALA A 56 11.42 3.39 -8.33
CA ALA A 56 10.05 3.74 -8.71
C ALA A 56 9.77 5.25 -8.56
N VAL A 57 10.33 5.89 -7.53
CA VAL A 57 10.28 7.35 -7.35
C VAL A 57 11.09 8.04 -8.43
N ARG A 58 12.33 7.60 -8.68
CA ARG A 58 13.19 8.17 -9.72
C ARG A 58 12.57 8.03 -11.12
N ASP A 59 11.90 6.90 -11.39
CA ASP A 59 11.21 6.64 -12.65
C ASP A 59 9.88 7.41 -12.78
N GLY A 60 9.46 8.13 -11.73
CA GLY A 60 8.36 9.09 -11.74
C GLY A 60 6.95 8.50 -11.61
N TRP A 61 6.80 7.19 -11.37
CA TRP A 61 5.48 6.59 -11.16
C TRP A 61 5.07 6.46 -9.69
N ILE A 62 6.01 6.61 -8.74
CA ILE A 62 5.71 6.93 -7.34
C ILE A 62 6.04 8.40 -7.09
N GLU A 63 5.02 9.18 -6.75
CA GLU A 63 5.13 10.59 -6.38
C GLU A 63 5.27 10.72 -4.87
N VAL A 64 6.33 11.37 -4.41
CA VAL A 64 6.50 11.73 -3.00
C VAL A 64 5.94 13.12 -2.77
N VAL A 65 4.98 13.26 -1.87
CA VAL A 65 4.32 14.54 -1.56
C VAL A 65 4.75 15.05 -0.20
N GLN A 66 5.27 16.25 -0.18
CA GLN A 66 5.50 17.02 1.03
C GLN A 66 4.26 17.83 1.35
N LEU A 67 3.70 17.65 2.55
CA LEU A 67 2.55 18.41 3.01
C LEU A 67 2.96 19.84 3.40
N SER A 68 2.11 20.80 3.11
CA SER A 68 2.29 22.17 3.56
C SER A 68 2.05 22.29 5.08
N ALA A 69 2.48 23.42 5.67
CA ALA A 69 2.27 23.67 7.10
C ALA A 69 0.78 23.64 7.49
N SER A 70 -0.10 24.20 6.68
CA SER A 70 -1.56 24.17 6.92
C SER A 70 -2.14 22.75 6.81
N GLU A 71 -1.63 21.93 5.91
CA GLU A 71 -2.04 20.52 5.76
C GLU A 71 -1.56 19.68 6.94
N ILE A 72 -0.35 19.92 7.42
CA ILE A 72 0.19 19.27 8.63
C ILE A 72 -0.70 19.54 9.84
N GLU A 73 -1.23 20.76 10.01
CA GLU A 73 -2.18 21.05 11.08
C GLU A 73 -3.50 20.27 10.94
N LEU A 74 -4.00 20.06 9.74
CA LEU A 74 -5.17 19.22 9.49
C LEU A 74 -4.89 17.74 9.80
N VAL A 75 -3.71 17.25 9.41
CA VAL A 75 -3.25 15.89 9.72
C VAL A 75 -3.11 15.66 11.22
N LYS A 76 -2.55 16.62 11.96
CA LYS A 76 -2.46 16.53 13.43
C LYS A 76 -3.85 16.44 14.09
N ARG A 77 -4.81 17.26 13.65
CA ARG A 77 -6.19 17.19 14.16
C ARG A 77 -6.84 15.84 13.86
N LEU A 78 -6.60 15.27 12.67
CA LEU A 78 -7.09 13.94 12.32
C LEU A 78 -6.45 12.88 13.21
N ALA A 79 -5.14 12.93 13.43
CA ALA A 79 -4.41 12.00 14.30
C ALA A 79 -4.89 12.04 15.75
N GLU A 80 -5.23 13.24 16.26
CA GLU A 80 -5.78 13.42 17.61
C GLU A 80 -7.21 12.90 17.73
N SER A 81 -8.05 13.11 16.70
CA SER A 81 -9.46 12.70 16.72
C SER A 81 -9.65 11.19 16.58
N GLU A 82 -8.75 10.51 15.89
CA GLU A 82 -8.85 9.07 15.54
C GLU A 82 -7.86 8.19 16.30
N PRO A 83 -7.19 8.62 17.34
CA PRO A 83 -6.01 8.13 18.06
C PRO A 83 -5.09 7.24 17.21
N ILE A 84 -4.59 7.78 16.10
CA ILE A 84 -3.64 7.12 15.18
C ILE A 84 -2.31 7.87 15.13
N GLN A 85 -1.29 7.24 14.55
CA GLN A 85 -0.02 7.91 14.30
C GLN A 85 -0.16 8.99 13.24
N ILE A 86 0.73 10.00 13.28
CA ILE A 86 0.71 11.11 12.30
C ILE A 86 0.91 10.56 10.88
N GLU A 87 1.80 9.59 10.70
CA GLU A 87 2.07 8.95 9.42
C GLU A 87 0.82 8.28 8.82
N ASP A 88 0.00 7.65 9.65
CA ASP A 88 -1.28 7.06 9.26
C ASP A 88 -2.29 8.15 8.86
N ALA A 89 -2.33 9.25 9.60
CA ALA A 89 -3.19 10.38 9.28
C ALA A 89 -2.76 11.06 7.96
N GLU A 90 -1.47 11.10 7.63
CA GLU A 90 -0.97 11.65 6.37
C GLU A 90 -1.48 10.87 5.14
N VAL A 91 -1.47 9.54 5.19
CA VAL A 91 -1.97 8.73 4.06
C VAL A 91 -3.48 8.85 3.90
N LEU A 92 -4.24 8.90 5.01
CA LEU A 92 -5.69 9.16 4.99
C LEU A 92 -6.01 10.54 4.42
N PHE A 93 -5.31 11.56 4.90
CA PHE A 93 -5.47 12.93 4.43
C PHE A 93 -5.21 13.06 2.92
N LEU A 94 -4.10 12.49 2.44
CA LEU A 94 -3.77 12.50 1.01
C LEU A 94 -4.81 11.76 0.16
N ALA A 95 -5.26 10.58 0.60
CA ALA A 95 -6.27 9.80 -0.11
C ALA A 95 -7.60 10.59 -0.21
N LYS A 96 -8.01 11.24 0.89
CA LYS A 96 -9.20 12.09 0.92
C LYS A 96 -9.05 13.31 0.03
N LYS A 97 -7.94 14.05 0.17
CA LYS A 97 -7.65 15.26 -0.61
C LYS A 97 -7.65 14.99 -2.11
N ARG A 98 -7.09 13.86 -2.53
CA ARG A 98 -7.00 13.47 -3.96
C ARG A 98 -8.20 12.67 -4.45
N SER A 99 -9.18 12.41 -3.61
CA SER A 99 -10.37 11.59 -3.92
C SER A 99 -9.98 10.27 -4.58
N THR A 100 -9.02 9.57 -3.99
CA THR A 100 -8.45 8.35 -4.54
C THR A 100 -8.43 7.22 -3.52
N LYS A 101 -8.18 5.99 -3.98
CA LYS A 101 -8.10 4.81 -3.12
C LYS A 101 -6.86 4.85 -2.23
N LEU A 102 -6.98 4.28 -1.02
CA LEU A 102 -5.89 4.01 -0.11
C LEU A 102 -5.52 2.52 -0.15
N ILE A 103 -4.26 2.23 -0.42
CA ILE A 103 -3.71 0.87 -0.34
C ILE A 103 -3.07 0.71 1.04
N THR A 104 -3.62 -0.16 1.87
CA THR A 104 -3.13 -0.43 3.23
C THR A 104 -3.44 -1.86 3.66
N ASN A 105 -2.70 -2.36 4.65
CA ASN A 105 -2.95 -3.63 5.34
C ASN A 105 -3.40 -3.43 6.79
N ASP A 106 -3.58 -2.20 7.23
CA ASP A 106 -3.99 -1.87 8.59
C ASP A 106 -5.52 -1.85 8.69
N LYS A 107 -6.07 -2.75 9.53
CA LYS A 107 -7.53 -2.85 9.75
C LYS A 107 -8.14 -1.60 10.39
N TRP A 108 -7.36 -0.94 11.26
CA TRP A 108 -7.83 0.27 11.92
C TRP A 108 -7.90 1.42 10.91
N LEU A 109 -6.85 1.55 10.09
CA LEU A 109 -6.84 2.51 8.99
C LEU A 109 -7.98 2.31 8.00
N VAL A 110 -8.30 1.04 7.68
CA VAL A 110 -9.46 0.71 6.83
C VAL A 110 -10.76 1.21 7.43
N LYS A 111 -11.00 1.00 8.74
CA LYS A 111 -12.21 1.49 9.41
C LYS A 111 -12.35 3.01 9.38
N ILE A 112 -11.24 3.73 9.63
CA ILE A 112 -11.24 5.19 9.57
C ILE A 112 -11.45 5.66 8.13
N ALA A 113 -10.80 5.03 7.16
CA ALA A 113 -10.98 5.33 5.74
C ALA A 113 -12.45 5.18 5.31
N GLU A 114 -13.12 4.12 5.75
CA GLU A 114 -14.56 3.90 5.51
C GLU A 114 -15.40 5.05 6.07
N SER A 115 -15.15 5.50 7.30
CA SER A 115 -15.85 6.65 7.90
C SER A 115 -15.64 7.95 7.15
N LEU A 116 -14.50 8.08 6.48
CA LEU A 116 -14.14 9.23 5.65
C LEU A 116 -14.58 9.08 4.18
N ASN A 117 -15.29 8.00 3.83
CA ASN A 117 -15.66 7.64 2.46
C ASN A 117 -14.43 7.51 1.52
N ILE A 118 -13.35 6.91 2.01
CA ILE A 118 -12.16 6.55 1.23
C ILE A 118 -12.23 5.05 0.92
N GLU A 119 -12.20 4.70 -0.36
CA GLU A 119 -12.12 3.30 -0.78
C GLU A 119 -10.73 2.73 -0.46
N THR A 120 -10.68 1.56 0.16
CA THR A 120 -9.43 0.89 0.53
C THR A 120 -9.17 -0.36 -0.30
N VAL A 121 -7.89 -0.68 -0.48
CA VAL A 121 -7.43 -1.88 -1.19
C VAL A 121 -6.37 -2.58 -0.36
N TRP A 122 -6.59 -3.85 -0.04
CA TRP A 122 -5.63 -4.70 0.65
C TRP A 122 -4.57 -5.24 -0.31
N THR A 123 -3.36 -5.54 0.17
CA THR A 123 -2.31 -6.16 -0.66
C THR A 123 -2.78 -7.51 -1.26
N THR A 124 -3.55 -8.29 -0.53
CA THR A 124 -4.15 -9.51 -1.05
C THR A 124 -5.14 -9.26 -2.18
N THR A 125 -5.92 -8.18 -2.10
CA THR A 125 -6.84 -7.75 -3.16
C THR A 125 -6.08 -7.33 -4.42
N LEU A 126 -4.87 -6.75 -4.29
CA LEU A 126 -4.03 -6.43 -5.45
C LEU A 126 -3.69 -7.68 -6.26
N VAL A 127 -3.41 -8.81 -5.60
CA VAL A 127 -3.12 -10.07 -6.27
C VAL A 127 -4.33 -10.55 -7.07
N LEU A 128 -5.53 -10.52 -6.48
CA LEU A 128 -6.78 -10.87 -7.17
C LEU A 128 -7.04 -9.96 -8.37
N LEU A 129 -6.88 -8.64 -8.19
CA LEU A 129 -7.04 -7.66 -9.28
C LEU A 129 -6.03 -7.90 -10.41
N ALA A 130 -4.78 -8.25 -10.08
CA ALA A 130 -3.75 -8.53 -11.07
C ALA A 130 -4.08 -9.78 -11.91
N VAL A 131 -4.64 -10.82 -11.29
CA VAL A 131 -5.11 -12.01 -12.02
C VAL A 131 -6.35 -11.68 -12.84
N LYS A 132 -7.35 -11.00 -12.28
CA LYS A 132 -8.56 -10.59 -12.98
C LYS A 132 -8.26 -9.73 -14.23
N LYS A 133 -7.26 -8.83 -14.13
CA LYS A 133 -6.80 -8.00 -15.25
C LYS A 133 -5.80 -8.71 -16.16
N LYS A 134 -5.53 -10.00 -15.97
CA LYS A 134 -4.57 -10.81 -16.74
C LYS A 134 -3.12 -10.26 -16.72
N ILE A 135 -2.77 -9.47 -15.73
CA ILE A 135 -1.40 -9.02 -15.43
C ILE A 135 -0.57 -10.18 -14.89
N LEU A 136 -1.21 -11.03 -14.08
CA LEU A 136 -0.69 -12.30 -13.61
C LEU A 136 -1.62 -13.43 -14.06
N ASN A 137 -1.05 -14.63 -14.34
CA ASN A 137 -1.87 -15.83 -14.43
C ASN A 137 -2.18 -16.37 -13.02
N LYS A 138 -3.12 -17.32 -12.91
CA LYS A 138 -3.56 -17.91 -11.64
C LYS A 138 -2.39 -18.48 -10.82
N ASN A 139 -1.47 -19.22 -11.47
CA ASN A 139 -0.32 -19.82 -10.80
C ASN A 139 0.62 -18.76 -10.21
N ARG A 140 0.91 -17.70 -10.97
CA ARG A 140 1.68 -16.56 -10.47
C ARG A 140 0.96 -15.80 -9.38
N GLY A 141 -0.36 -15.67 -9.43
CA GLY A 141 -1.18 -15.10 -8.36
C GLY A 141 -1.00 -15.87 -7.05
N ARG A 142 -1.12 -17.20 -7.09
CA ARG A 142 -0.88 -18.06 -5.92
C ARG A 142 0.54 -17.96 -5.39
N GLU A 143 1.53 -17.97 -6.27
CA GLU A 143 2.94 -17.81 -5.89
C GLU A 143 3.18 -16.45 -5.23
N THR A 144 2.63 -15.37 -5.77
CA THR A 144 2.74 -14.03 -5.20
C THR A 144 2.12 -13.97 -3.81
N LEU A 145 0.91 -14.51 -3.62
CA LEU A 145 0.26 -14.58 -2.32
C LEU A 145 1.10 -15.35 -1.30
N ARG A 146 1.64 -16.51 -1.70
CA ARG A 146 2.53 -17.31 -0.84
C ARG A 146 3.79 -16.53 -0.43
N LYS A 147 4.43 -15.84 -1.36
CA LYS A 147 5.62 -15.02 -1.08
C LYS A 147 5.31 -13.89 -0.11
N LEU A 148 4.17 -13.21 -0.27
CA LEU A 148 3.73 -12.16 0.67
C LEU A 148 3.58 -12.70 2.10
N ILE A 149 3.00 -13.88 2.26
CA ILE A 149 2.84 -14.53 3.57
C ILE A 149 4.20 -14.93 4.16
N LEU A 150 5.10 -15.47 3.35
CA LEU A 150 6.46 -15.82 3.78
C LEU A 150 7.28 -14.58 4.21
N GLU A 151 7.02 -13.43 3.61
CA GLU A 151 7.61 -12.14 4.04
C GLU A 151 6.96 -11.55 5.31
N GLY A 152 5.94 -12.20 5.85
CA GLY A 152 5.29 -11.80 7.09
C GLY A 152 3.94 -11.10 6.95
N LEU A 153 3.35 -11.04 5.74
CA LEU A 153 1.99 -10.55 5.60
C LEU A 153 1.04 -11.49 6.34
N HIS A 154 0.45 -10.98 7.43
CA HIS A 154 -0.49 -11.77 8.20
C HIS A 154 -1.85 -11.85 7.49
N VAL A 155 -2.24 -13.09 7.12
CA VAL A 155 -3.54 -13.39 6.52
C VAL A 155 -4.19 -14.50 7.33
N ARG A 156 -5.43 -14.29 7.80
CA ARG A 156 -6.18 -15.34 8.49
C ARG A 156 -6.45 -16.50 7.52
N SER A 157 -6.51 -17.73 8.04
CA SER A 157 -6.70 -18.93 7.22
C SER A 157 -7.99 -18.90 6.40
N ASP A 158 -9.10 -18.42 6.99
CA ASP A 158 -10.37 -18.27 6.28
C ASP A 158 -10.30 -17.27 5.12
N ILE A 159 -9.57 -16.16 5.29
CA ILE A 159 -9.33 -15.18 4.24
C ILE A 159 -8.40 -15.77 3.16
N TYR A 160 -7.37 -16.50 3.56
CA TYR A 160 -6.46 -17.16 2.63
C TYR A 160 -7.20 -18.17 1.73
N ASP A 161 -8.02 -19.03 2.33
CA ASP A 161 -8.83 -19.99 1.60
C ASP A 161 -9.84 -19.31 0.65
N GLY A 162 -10.46 -18.22 1.11
CA GLY A 162 -11.34 -17.40 0.28
C GLY A 162 -10.63 -16.79 -0.92
N ILE A 163 -9.38 -16.30 -0.76
CA ILE A 163 -8.58 -15.75 -1.86
C ILE A 163 -8.21 -16.86 -2.85
N LEU A 164 -7.79 -18.03 -2.36
CA LEU A 164 -7.48 -19.16 -3.25
C LEU A 164 -8.70 -19.59 -4.06
N SER A 165 -9.87 -19.69 -3.43
CA SER A 165 -11.13 -20.01 -4.13
C SER A 165 -11.47 -18.95 -5.19
N ALA A 166 -11.34 -17.66 -4.85
CA ALA A 166 -11.55 -16.57 -5.80
C ALA A 166 -10.56 -16.60 -6.99
N LEU A 167 -9.30 -16.99 -6.75
CA LEU A 167 -8.31 -17.18 -7.83
C LEU A 167 -8.67 -18.31 -8.77
N GLU A 168 -9.33 -19.37 -8.28
CA GLU A 168 -9.82 -20.48 -9.14
C GLU A 168 -10.95 -20.03 -10.07
N GLU A 169 -11.83 -19.17 -9.58
CA GLU A 169 -13.00 -18.70 -10.31
C GLU A 169 -12.66 -17.62 -11.37
N LEU A 170 -11.50 -16.95 -11.27
CA LEU A 170 -11.04 -15.96 -12.25
C LEU A 170 -10.48 -16.59 -13.53
#